data_9f2e720663472e82e51b4f830601e286
#
_entry.id   9f2e720663472e82e51b4f830601e286
#
_cell.length_a   1.000
_cell.length_b   1.000
_cell.length_c   1.000
_cell.angle_alpha   90.00
_cell.angle_beta   90.00
_cell.angle_gamma   90.00
#
_symmetry.space_group_name_H-M   'P 1'
#
loop_
_entity.id
_entity.type
_entity.pdbx_description
1 polymer ?
#
loop_
_entity_poly.entity_id
_entity_poly.type
_entity_poly.pdbx_seq_one_letter_code
_entity_poly.pdbx_strand_id
1 'polypeptide(L)'
;MFKNILFATSATPACDHAARVAFEMALQNEAHIDILHVLGVPTRGYSQEVLDIRTGEKVSLDDDYKEWVVEEIKTYYSKQLEKAKEFDITIGVGMPHREILREAKKTDPDLIVLGGTTEEGPDSVYKKGMVGSTLHRVAKAARCPVLAVNRPAASFWGGLSNIVFGTDFSKASDATFQFVTKLVKALKCELHIFHALDISGINQGKILTQDEIESKMRDCFRLIRGRYIAKLEGFKDYSFDVWEGIPYIEIVKYAREKQADLIIMAGHRKKSDSDDSRLGSNIEQVIARANCPVLSVNQQHRSDK
;
A
#
# COMPACT_ATOMS: atom_id res chain seq x y z
N MET A 1 13.73 -2.53 10.62
CA MET A 1 13.27 -3.49 9.62
C MET A 1 13.42 -2.91 8.22
N PHE A 2 12.82 -1.78 7.92
CA PHE A 2 13.02 -1.04 6.67
C PHE A 2 14.27 -0.16 6.79
N LYS A 3 15.16 -0.20 5.79
CA LYS A 3 16.38 0.59 5.75
C LYS A 3 16.36 1.65 4.64
N ASN A 4 15.68 1.35 3.54
CA ASN A 4 15.54 2.25 2.41
C ASN A 4 14.05 2.40 2.07
N ILE A 5 13.51 3.60 2.22
CA ILE A 5 12.10 3.92 1.97
C ILE A 5 12.02 4.85 0.76
N LEU A 6 11.28 4.46 -0.28
CA LEU A 6 10.95 5.34 -1.39
C LEU A 6 9.59 5.98 -1.13
N PHE A 7 9.57 7.28 -0.90
CA PHE A 7 8.36 8.07 -0.76
C PHE A 7 8.08 8.85 -2.04
N ALA A 8 7.03 8.48 -2.77
CA ALA A 8 6.64 9.20 -3.97
C ALA A 8 5.51 10.19 -3.66
N THR A 9 5.73 11.45 -4.01
CA THR A 9 4.88 12.58 -3.63
C THR A 9 4.61 13.54 -4.77
N SER A 10 3.43 14.19 -4.74
CA SER A 10 3.14 15.38 -5.55
C SER A 10 3.49 16.69 -4.82
N ALA A 11 3.97 16.63 -3.57
CA ALA A 11 4.18 17.77 -2.69
C ALA A 11 2.93 18.65 -2.55
N THR A 12 1.76 18.02 -2.44
CA THR A 12 0.46 18.66 -2.23
C THR A 12 -0.20 18.12 -0.96
N PRO A 13 -1.21 18.80 -0.40
CA PRO A 13 -1.93 18.34 0.80
C PRO A 13 -2.48 16.91 0.70
N ALA A 14 -2.78 16.43 -0.51
CA ALA A 14 -3.21 15.04 -0.74
C ALA A 14 -2.16 14.00 -0.32
N CYS A 15 -0.88 14.38 -0.31
CA CYS A 15 0.22 13.49 0.10
C CYS A 15 0.63 13.65 1.57
N ASP A 16 0.07 14.61 2.33
CA ASP A 16 0.52 14.91 3.69
C ASP A 16 0.43 13.72 4.65
N HIS A 17 -0.61 12.93 4.54
CA HIS A 17 -0.76 11.74 5.39
C HIS A 17 0.30 10.68 5.06
N ALA A 18 0.58 10.49 3.78
CA ALA A 18 1.61 9.56 3.32
C ALA A 18 3.01 10.07 3.71
N ALA A 19 3.27 11.38 3.59
CA ALA A 19 4.50 12.00 4.03
C ALA A 19 4.74 11.75 5.52
N ARG A 20 3.75 12.05 6.37
CA ARG A 20 3.88 11.83 7.81
C ARG A 20 4.22 10.38 8.14
N VAL A 21 3.56 9.42 7.51
CA VAL A 21 3.84 7.99 7.73
C VAL A 21 5.24 7.63 7.23
N ALA A 22 5.64 8.08 6.03
CA ALA A 22 6.94 7.76 5.45
C ALA A 22 8.09 8.28 6.31
N PHE A 23 8.02 9.55 6.73
CA PHE A 23 9.05 10.17 7.58
C PHE A 23 9.10 9.55 8.98
N GLU A 24 7.94 9.24 9.58
CA GLU A 24 7.90 8.58 10.88
C GLU A 24 8.50 7.17 10.82
N MET A 25 8.19 6.40 9.78
CA MET A 25 8.80 5.09 9.57
C MET A 25 10.30 5.19 9.35
N ALA A 26 10.77 6.19 8.60
CA ALA A 26 12.19 6.44 8.40
C ALA A 26 12.88 6.75 9.72
N LEU A 27 12.29 7.62 10.56
CA LEU A 27 12.82 7.98 11.87
C LEU A 27 12.91 6.76 12.81
N GLN A 28 11.80 6.01 12.96
CA GLN A 28 11.73 4.84 13.85
C GLN A 28 12.67 3.70 13.45
N ASN A 29 12.98 3.55 12.16
CA ASN A 29 13.84 2.50 11.65
C ASN A 29 15.28 2.96 11.40
N GLU A 30 15.60 4.23 11.65
CA GLU A 30 16.85 4.85 11.21
C GLU A 30 17.14 4.58 9.72
N ALA A 31 16.10 4.76 8.90
CA ALA A 31 16.13 4.43 7.49
C ALA A 31 16.45 5.65 6.64
N HIS A 32 17.12 5.41 5.53
CA HIS A 32 17.25 6.37 4.45
C HIS A 32 15.89 6.58 3.76
N ILE A 33 15.52 7.81 3.43
CA ILE A 33 14.29 8.13 2.71
C ILE A 33 14.60 8.82 1.37
N ASP A 34 14.27 8.14 0.28
CA ASP A 34 14.28 8.70 -1.07
C ASP A 34 12.94 9.39 -1.34
N ILE A 35 12.93 10.69 -1.54
CA ILE A 35 11.74 11.47 -1.86
C ILE A 35 11.71 11.67 -3.37
N LEU A 36 10.75 11.05 -4.04
CA LEU A 36 10.57 11.14 -5.48
C LEU A 36 9.38 12.02 -5.83
N HIS A 37 9.63 13.09 -6.54
CA HIS A 37 8.59 13.88 -7.21
C HIS A 37 8.64 13.64 -8.71
N VAL A 38 7.48 13.44 -9.35
CA VAL A 38 7.42 13.19 -10.79
C VAL A 38 6.68 14.30 -11.50
N LEU A 39 7.40 15.00 -12.37
CA LEU A 39 6.82 15.99 -13.27
C LEU A 39 6.12 15.26 -14.43
N GLY A 40 4.80 15.49 -14.56
CA GLY A 40 3.99 14.89 -15.60
C GLY A 40 4.31 15.47 -16.99
N VAL A 41 4.50 14.61 -17.98
CA VAL A 41 4.66 15.05 -19.39
C VAL A 41 3.32 14.91 -20.10
N PRO A 42 2.88 15.92 -20.88
CA PRO A 42 1.74 15.76 -21.75
C PRO A 42 1.95 14.56 -22.69
N THR A 43 0.96 13.69 -22.81
CA THR A 43 1.05 12.42 -23.54
C THR A 43 1.21 12.54 -25.06
N ARG A 44 1.29 13.75 -25.59
CA ARG A 44 1.43 14.00 -27.03
C ARG A 44 2.51 15.06 -27.29
N GLY A 45 3.67 14.61 -27.75
CA GLY A 45 4.72 15.43 -28.31
C GLY A 45 6.05 15.38 -27.56
N TYR A 46 7.13 15.59 -28.28
CA TYR A 46 8.48 15.86 -27.76
C TYR A 46 8.56 17.30 -27.22
N SER A 47 7.63 17.72 -26.35
CA SER A 47 7.75 19.06 -25.79
C SER A 47 8.68 19.00 -24.58
N GLN A 48 9.62 19.91 -24.51
CA GLN A 48 10.42 20.18 -23.31
C GLN A 48 9.58 20.90 -22.24
N GLU A 49 8.25 20.93 -22.41
CA GLU A 49 7.31 21.51 -21.47
C GLU A 49 6.70 20.42 -20.60
N VAL A 50 6.70 20.67 -19.31
CA VAL A 50 6.00 19.85 -18.32
C VAL A 50 4.79 20.64 -17.77
N LEU A 51 3.77 19.89 -17.38
CA LEU A 51 2.66 20.48 -16.64
C LEU A 51 3.02 20.43 -15.15
N ASP A 52 3.19 21.57 -14.53
CA ASP A 52 3.31 21.66 -13.09
C ASP A 52 1.98 21.25 -12.45
N ILE A 53 1.99 20.17 -11.68
CA ILE A 53 0.77 19.60 -11.07
C ILE A 53 0.17 20.55 -10.03
N ARG A 54 1.00 21.42 -9.42
CA ARG A 54 0.55 22.37 -8.40
C ARG A 54 -0.09 23.62 -8.98
N THR A 55 0.52 24.17 -10.05
CA THR A 55 0.08 25.44 -10.65
C THR A 55 -0.82 25.22 -11.86
N GLY A 56 -0.76 24.05 -12.50
CA GLY A 56 -1.44 23.76 -13.76
C GLY A 56 -0.82 24.44 -14.97
N GLU A 57 0.31 25.11 -14.81
CA GLU A 57 0.98 25.83 -15.87
C GLU A 57 1.94 24.92 -16.66
N LYS A 58 2.15 25.26 -17.93
CA LYS A 58 3.19 24.63 -18.73
C LYS A 58 4.49 25.36 -18.53
N VAL A 59 5.49 24.63 -18.05
CA VAL A 59 6.82 25.18 -17.76
C VAL A 59 7.86 24.48 -18.61
N SER A 60 8.87 25.22 -19.07
CA SER A 60 10.03 24.64 -19.74
C SER A 60 10.83 23.79 -18.75
N LEU A 61 11.13 22.55 -19.15
CA LEU A 61 11.90 21.63 -18.33
C LEU A 61 13.39 21.85 -18.59
N ASP A 62 14.01 22.69 -17.78
CA ASP A 62 15.45 22.88 -17.69
C ASP A 62 15.97 22.45 -16.30
N ASP A 63 17.27 22.51 -16.12
CA ASP A 63 17.88 22.10 -14.85
C ASP A 63 17.60 23.12 -13.74
N ASP A 64 17.49 24.41 -14.07
CA ASP A 64 17.13 25.46 -13.11
C ASP A 64 15.74 25.25 -12.53
N TYR A 65 14.78 24.84 -13.38
CA TYR A 65 13.42 24.50 -12.92
C TYR A 65 13.41 23.26 -11.99
N LYS A 66 14.22 22.24 -12.29
CA LYS A 66 14.33 21.07 -11.43
C LYS A 66 14.94 21.42 -10.07
N GLU A 67 15.98 22.25 -10.05
CA GLU A 67 16.57 22.73 -8.80
C GLU A 67 15.57 23.54 -7.98
N TRP A 68 14.81 24.41 -8.63
CA TRP A 68 13.73 25.15 -7.97
C TRP A 68 12.67 24.22 -7.37
N VAL A 69 12.24 23.18 -8.09
CA VAL A 69 11.29 22.18 -7.57
C VAL A 69 11.86 21.45 -6.35
N VAL A 70 13.14 21.12 -6.34
CA VAL A 70 13.81 20.50 -5.18
C VAL A 70 13.73 21.43 -3.97
N GLU A 71 14.02 22.73 -4.12
CA GLU A 71 13.93 23.70 -3.03
C GLU A 71 12.50 23.90 -2.52
N GLU A 72 11.51 23.86 -3.41
CA GLU A 72 10.10 23.89 -3.03
C GLU A 72 9.71 22.65 -2.20
N ILE A 73 10.18 21.46 -2.57
CA ILE A 73 9.94 20.21 -1.82
C ILE A 73 10.62 20.29 -0.44
N LYS A 74 11.85 20.80 -0.36
CA LYS A 74 12.55 21.01 0.91
C LYS A 74 11.78 21.96 1.81
N THR A 75 11.27 23.06 1.25
CA THR A 75 10.48 24.04 1.98
C THR A 75 9.17 23.40 2.47
N TYR A 76 8.47 22.66 1.60
CA TYR A 76 7.21 22.03 1.94
C TYR A 76 7.33 21.00 3.06
N TYR A 77 8.40 20.19 3.04
CA TYR A 77 8.65 19.14 4.04
C TYR A 77 9.70 19.54 5.09
N SER A 78 10.02 20.83 5.24
CA SER A 78 11.10 21.31 6.13
C SER A 78 11.06 20.70 7.53
N LYS A 79 9.86 20.70 8.18
CA LYS A 79 9.67 20.15 9.52
C LYS A 79 9.94 18.64 9.63
N GLN A 80 9.68 17.90 8.57
CA GLN A 80 9.92 16.47 8.49
C GLN A 80 11.39 16.18 8.19
N LEU A 81 11.98 16.94 7.28
CA LEU A 81 13.39 16.84 6.88
C LEU A 81 14.35 17.16 8.02
N GLU A 82 14.02 18.14 8.89
CA GLU A 82 14.80 18.43 10.09
C GLU A 82 14.99 17.21 11.02
N LYS A 83 14.05 16.27 10.98
CA LYS A 83 14.09 15.05 11.79
C LYS A 83 14.64 13.83 11.05
N ALA A 84 14.73 13.92 9.72
CA ALA A 84 15.24 12.83 8.90
C ALA A 84 16.77 12.72 9.06
N LYS A 85 17.26 11.51 9.27
CA LYS A 85 18.70 11.26 9.47
C LYS A 85 19.46 11.34 8.14
N GLU A 86 18.90 10.72 7.12
CA GLU A 86 19.47 10.69 5.76
C GLU A 86 18.33 10.72 4.74
N PHE A 87 18.43 11.57 3.76
CA PHE A 87 17.45 11.67 2.69
C PHE A 87 18.05 12.13 1.36
N ASP A 88 17.42 11.73 0.27
CA ASP A 88 17.65 12.26 -1.07
C ASP A 88 16.34 12.75 -1.68
N ILE A 89 16.41 13.77 -2.54
CA ILE A 89 15.27 14.28 -3.30
C ILE A 89 15.58 14.11 -4.78
N THR A 90 14.74 13.34 -5.48
CA THR A 90 14.88 13.05 -6.90
C THR A 90 13.67 13.59 -7.67
N ILE A 91 13.94 14.26 -8.80
CA ILE A 91 12.90 14.71 -9.72
C ILE A 91 12.86 13.76 -10.91
N GLY A 92 11.77 13.01 -11.03
CA GLY A 92 11.47 12.20 -12.22
C GLY A 92 10.69 13.00 -13.24
N VAL A 93 10.81 12.62 -14.51
CA VAL A 93 10.07 13.26 -15.63
C VAL A 93 9.39 12.18 -16.45
N GLY A 94 8.06 12.22 -16.52
CA GLY A 94 7.30 11.23 -17.28
C GLY A 94 6.00 10.78 -16.64
N MET A 95 5.63 9.54 -16.91
CA MET A 95 4.45 8.93 -16.28
C MET A 95 4.76 8.53 -14.84
N PRO A 96 4.04 9.04 -13.82
CA PRO A 96 4.38 8.84 -12.43
C PRO A 96 4.64 7.38 -12.05
N HIS A 97 3.75 6.46 -12.42
CA HIS A 97 3.93 5.05 -12.07
C HIS A 97 5.18 4.41 -12.71
N ARG A 98 5.59 4.85 -13.93
CA ARG A 98 6.80 4.34 -14.60
C ARG A 98 8.05 4.86 -13.92
N GLU A 99 8.05 6.14 -13.58
CA GLU A 99 9.19 6.78 -12.92
C GLU A 99 9.39 6.22 -11.51
N ILE A 100 8.30 6.04 -10.73
CA ILE A 100 8.37 5.40 -9.41
C ILE A 100 8.95 3.99 -9.51
N LEU A 101 8.49 3.19 -10.48
CA LEU A 101 9.02 1.82 -10.66
C LEU A 101 10.46 1.81 -11.18
N ARG A 102 10.86 2.81 -11.98
CA ARG A 102 12.23 2.98 -12.45
C ARG A 102 13.17 3.33 -11.29
N GLU A 103 12.78 4.30 -10.47
CA GLU A 103 13.55 4.68 -9.29
C GLU A 103 13.61 3.53 -8.27
N ALA A 104 12.49 2.86 -8.00
CA ALA A 104 12.46 1.68 -7.16
C ALA A 104 13.36 0.53 -7.67
N LYS A 105 13.57 0.41 -8.99
CA LYS A 105 14.53 -0.55 -9.54
C LYS A 105 15.98 -0.11 -9.34
N LYS A 106 16.25 1.20 -9.33
CA LYS A 106 17.58 1.80 -9.18
C LYS A 106 18.03 1.79 -7.72
N THR A 107 17.16 2.21 -6.78
CA THR A 107 17.49 2.36 -5.36
C THR A 107 17.20 1.10 -4.54
N ASP A 108 16.47 0.12 -5.10
CA ASP A 108 16.09 -1.16 -4.46
C ASP A 108 15.49 -0.98 -3.05
N PRO A 109 14.44 -0.16 -2.88
CA PRO A 109 13.90 0.14 -1.57
C PRO A 109 13.22 -1.07 -0.93
N ASP A 110 13.19 -1.08 0.40
CA ASP A 110 12.46 -2.09 1.19
C ASP A 110 10.96 -1.83 1.22
N LEU A 111 10.57 -0.57 0.99
CA LEU A 111 9.19 -0.10 1.05
C LEU A 111 8.98 1.08 0.10
N ILE A 112 7.86 1.08 -0.62
CA ILE A 112 7.36 2.26 -1.33
C ILE A 112 6.16 2.81 -0.54
N VAL A 113 6.15 4.11 -0.26
CA VAL A 113 5.01 4.80 0.39
C VAL A 113 4.36 5.75 -0.61
N LEU A 114 3.04 5.66 -0.74
CA LEU A 114 2.24 6.46 -1.66
C LEU A 114 0.98 7.00 -0.99
N GLY A 115 0.57 8.21 -1.34
CA GLY A 115 -0.77 8.70 -1.10
C GLY A 115 -1.79 7.95 -1.97
N GLY A 116 -2.99 7.73 -1.46
CA GLY A 116 -3.99 6.90 -2.14
C GLY A 116 -4.94 7.64 -3.07
N THR A 117 -5.03 8.96 -2.98
CA THR A 117 -5.94 9.77 -3.80
C THR A 117 -5.18 10.92 -4.44
N THR A 118 -5.47 11.18 -5.70
CA THR A 118 -5.23 12.49 -6.32
C THR A 118 -6.31 13.46 -5.81
N GLU A 119 -5.95 14.73 -5.64
CA GLU A 119 -6.84 15.78 -5.15
C GLU A 119 -8.24 15.73 -5.78
N GLU A 120 -9.24 15.77 -4.91
CA GLU A 120 -10.59 16.13 -5.31
C GLU A 120 -10.63 17.66 -5.48
N GLY A 121 -10.55 18.15 -6.71
CA GLY A 121 -10.99 19.51 -7.01
C GLY A 121 -12.48 19.66 -6.66
N PRO A 122 -12.98 20.86 -6.29
CA PRO A 122 -14.38 21.08 -5.93
C PRO A 122 -15.38 20.63 -7.01
N ASP A 123 -14.94 20.42 -8.24
CA ASP A 123 -15.74 19.96 -9.38
C ASP A 123 -15.49 18.48 -9.75
N SER A 124 -14.69 17.73 -9.00
CA SER A 124 -14.48 16.33 -9.32
C SER A 124 -15.71 15.51 -8.89
N VAL A 125 -16.56 15.22 -9.86
CA VAL A 125 -17.65 14.21 -9.76
C VAL A 125 -17.04 12.80 -9.58
N TYR A 126 -15.81 12.70 -9.06
CA TYR A 126 -15.11 11.43 -8.93
C TYR A 126 -15.64 10.62 -7.76
N LYS A 127 -16.08 9.46 -8.12
CA LYS A 127 -16.66 8.40 -7.30
C LYS A 127 -15.78 8.16 -6.07
N LYS A 128 -16.26 8.56 -4.89
CA LYS A 128 -15.71 8.11 -3.60
C LYS A 128 -15.45 6.62 -3.67
N GLY A 129 -14.20 6.20 -3.49
CA GLY A 129 -13.83 4.79 -3.44
C GLY A 129 -13.04 4.27 -4.64
N MET A 130 -12.42 5.11 -5.46
CA MET A 130 -11.45 4.67 -6.47
C MET A 130 -10.02 4.95 -6.01
N VAL A 131 -9.15 3.95 -6.19
CA VAL A 131 -7.70 4.09 -6.00
C VAL A 131 -7.12 4.86 -7.17
N GLY A 132 -6.19 5.79 -6.91
CA GLY A 132 -5.49 6.52 -7.96
C GLY A 132 -4.75 5.59 -8.92
N SER A 133 -4.77 5.90 -10.21
CA SER A 133 -4.16 5.06 -11.25
C SER A 133 -2.67 4.80 -11.04
N THR A 134 -1.95 5.75 -10.44
CA THR A 134 -0.52 5.61 -10.09
C THR A 134 -0.31 4.55 -9.01
N LEU A 135 -1.03 4.65 -7.88
CA LEU A 135 -0.96 3.68 -6.79
C LEU A 135 -1.31 2.27 -7.27
N HIS A 136 -2.39 2.13 -8.04
CA HIS A 136 -2.79 0.87 -8.63
C HIS A 136 -1.66 0.20 -9.43
N ARG A 137 -1.06 0.95 -10.37
CA ARG A 137 0.01 0.43 -11.24
C ARG A 137 1.29 0.13 -10.48
N VAL A 138 1.65 0.96 -9.50
CA VAL A 138 2.83 0.73 -8.65
C VAL A 138 2.61 -0.49 -7.76
N ALA A 139 1.48 -0.58 -7.06
CA ALA A 139 1.16 -1.71 -6.18
C ALA A 139 1.15 -3.05 -6.95
N LYS A 140 0.74 -3.04 -8.23
CA LYS A 140 0.74 -4.22 -9.09
C LYS A 140 2.14 -4.65 -9.55
N ALA A 141 3.03 -3.69 -9.84
CA ALA A 141 4.29 -3.95 -10.53
C ALA A 141 5.53 -3.88 -9.64
N ALA A 142 5.43 -3.29 -8.46
CA ALA A 142 6.55 -3.16 -7.52
C ALA A 142 7.09 -4.53 -7.07
N ARG A 143 8.40 -4.58 -6.81
CA ARG A 143 9.10 -5.76 -6.29
C ARG A 143 9.20 -5.78 -4.77
N CYS A 144 8.97 -4.66 -4.14
CA CYS A 144 8.90 -4.49 -2.69
C CYS A 144 7.46 -4.19 -2.25
N PRO A 145 7.15 -4.27 -0.95
CA PRO A 145 5.88 -3.86 -0.40
C PRO A 145 5.52 -2.41 -0.75
N VAL A 146 4.24 -2.15 -0.97
CA VAL A 146 3.72 -0.81 -1.26
C VAL A 146 2.70 -0.44 -0.20
N LEU A 147 2.98 0.60 0.57
CA LEU A 147 2.12 1.15 1.59
C LEU A 147 1.25 2.28 1.00
N ALA A 148 -0.04 2.03 0.94
CA ALA A 148 -1.04 3.01 0.54
C ALA A 148 -1.57 3.74 1.76
N VAL A 149 -1.44 5.07 1.80
CA VAL A 149 -1.91 5.91 2.91
C VAL A 149 -2.91 6.92 2.40
N ASN A 150 -4.20 6.66 2.63
CA ASN A 150 -5.31 7.49 2.13
C ASN A 150 -5.89 8.41 3.19
N ARG A 151 -5.59 8.17 4.46
CA ARG A 151 -6.22 8.85 5.60
C ARG A 151 -5.20 9.07 6.72
N PRO A 152 -5.50 9.97 7.68
CA PRO A 152 -4.67 10.13 8.86
C PRO A 152 -4.41 8.78 9.54
N ALA A 153 -3.17 8.50 9.85
CA ALA A 153 -2.73 7.27 10.49
C ALA A 153 -1.97 7.63 11.77
N ALA A 154 -2.72 8.11 12.78
CA ALA A 154 -2.16 8.59 14.05
C ALA A 154 -1.39 7.50 14.81
N SER A 155 -1.79 6.25 14.67
CA SER A 155 -1.15 5.07 15.27
C SER A 155 0.30 4.86 14.84
N PHE A 156 0.70 5.35 13.66
CA PHE A 156 2.10 5.26 13.24
C PHE A 156 3.05 6.08 14.13
N TRP A 157 2.56 7.07 14.89
CA TRP A 157 3.39 7.86 15.82
C TRP A 157 3.64 7.17 17.17
N GLY A 158 2.70 6.32 17.61
CA GLY A 158 2.81 5.55 18.85
C GLY A 158 3.38 4.15 18.68
N GLY A 159 3.64 3.74 17.43
CA GLY A 159 3.93 2.37 17.06
C GLY A 159 2.68 1.60 16.64
N LEU A 160 2.86 0.60 15.78
CA LEU A 160 1.77 -0.28 15.33
C LEU A 160 1.43 -1.26 16.44
N SER A 161 0.18 -1.26 16.91
CA SER A 161 -0.31 -2.15 17.96
C SER A 161 -1.13 -3.31 17.42
N ASN A 162 -1.95 -3.05 16.38
CA ASN A 162 -2.89 -4.01 15.82
C ASN A 162 -2.72 -4.12 14.31
N ILE A 163 -2.38 -5.31 13.82
CA ILE A 163 -2.20 -5.59 12.40
C ILE A 163 -3.23 -6.63 11.95
N VAL A 164 -4.02 -6.32 10.92
CA VAL A 164 -4.91 -7.27 10.26
C VAL A 164 -4.22 -7.83 9.02
N PHE A 165 -4.09 -9.15 8.96
CA PHE A 165 -3.67 -9.87 7.76
C PHE A 165 -4.87 -10.49 7.08
N GLY A 166 -5.26 -9.95 5.93
CA GLY A 166 -6.31 -10.50 5.08
C GLY A 166 -5.78 -11.60 4.16
N THR A 167 -6.35 -12.79 4.24
CA THR A 167 -5.93 -13.96 3.44
C THR A 167 -7.06 -14.53 2.58
N ASP A 168 -6.70 -14.99 1.38
CA ASP A 168 -7.55 -15.80 0.47
C ASP A 168 -7.02 -17.22 0.30
N PHE A 169 -6.07 -17.63 1.14
CA PHE A 169 -5.38 -18.93 1.10
C PHE A 169 -4.62 -19.21 -0.20
N SER A 170 -4.36 -18.20 -1.02
CA SER A 170 -3.53 -18.32 -2.21
C SER A 170 -2.05 -18.51 -1.85
N LYS A 171 -1.23 -18.97 -2.82
CA LYS A 171 0.22 -19.02 -2.67
C LYS A 171 0.83 -17.65 -2.41
N ALA A 172 0.21 -16.57 -2.93
CA ALA A 172 0.63 -15.20 -2.67
C ALA A 172 0.40 -14.81 -1.21
N SER A 173 -0.76 -15.16 -0.64
CA SER A 173 -1.05 -14.97 0.78
C SER A 173 -0.10 -15.77 1.67
N ASP A 174 0.23 -17.01 1.30
CA ASP A 174 1.18 -17.83 2.04
C ASP A 174 2.59 -17.22 2.07
N ALA A 175 3.04 -16.65 0.94
CA ALA A 175 4.32 -15.94 0.85
C ALA A 175 4.29 -14.63 1.65
N THR A 176 3.20 -13.86 1.55
CA THR A 176 2.99 -12.63 2.31
C THR A 176 3.01 -12.89 3.81
N PHE A 177 2.47 -14.03 4.27
CA PHE A 177 2.44 -14.37 5.68
C PHE A 177 3.85 -14.54 6.28
N GLN A 178 4.83 -14.98 5.51
CA GLN A 178 6.24 -15.02 5.97
C GLN A 178 6.76 -13.62 6.29
N PHE A 179 6.43 -12.63 5.46
CA PHE A 179 6.73 -11.22 5.73
C PHE A 179 5.99 -10.72 6.98
N VAL A 180 4.67 -11.01 7.09
CA VAL A 180 3.86 -10.64 8.26
C VAL A 180 4.46 -11.18 9.55
N THR A 181 4.88 -12.45 9.57
CA THR A 181 5.48 -13.08 10.75
C THR A 181 6.76 -12.36 11.19
N LYS A 182 7.62 -11.97 10.25
CA LYS A 182 8.83 -11.18 10.56
C LYS A 182 8.47 -9.81 11.11
N LEU A 183 7.48 -9.14 10.49
CA LEU A 183 7.04 -7.80 10.87
C LEU A 183 6.46 -7.77 12.30
N VAL A 184 5.51 -8.65 12.63
CA VAL A 184 4.84 -8.65 13.94
C VAL A 184 5.79 -9.02 15.07
N LYS A 185 6.74 -9.92 14.84
CA LYS A 185 7.80 -10.25 15.81
C LYS A 185 8.73 -9.06 16.08
N ALA A 186 9.06 -8.29 15.04
CA ALA A 186 9.91 -7.11 15.17
C ALA A 186 9.19 -5.94 15.88
N LEU A 187 7.92 -5.74 15.59
CA LEU A 187 7.11 -4.65 16.15
C LEU A 187 6.47 -4.98 17.50
N LYS A 188 6.40 -6.26 17.90
CA LYS A 188 5.73 -6.75 19.12
C LYS A 188 4.26 -6.30 19.20
N CYS A 189 3.54 -6.38 18.08
CA CYS A 189 2.15 -5.98 17.94
C CYS A 189 1.22 -7.21 17.90
N GLU A 190 -0.07 -7.01 18.11
CA GLU A 190 -1.08 -8.05 17.96
C GLU A 190 -1.38 -8.33 16.49
N LEU A 191 -1.47 -9.62 16.12
CA LEU A 191 -1.80 -10.07 14.76
C LEU A 191 -3.20 -10.64 14.69
N HIS A 192 -4.04 -10.06 13.84
CA HIS A 192 -5.38 -10.56 13.54
C HIS A 192 -5.39 -11.18 12.15
N ILE A 193 -5.52 -12.51 12.05
CA ILE A 193 -5.60 -13.22 10.77
C ILE A 193 -7.07 -13.32 10.39
N PHE A 194 -7.41 -12.85 9.19
CA PHE A 194 -8.79 -12.76 8.76
C PHE A 194 -9.01 -13.36 7.37
N HIS A 195 -10.09 -14.12 7.24
CA HIS A 195 -10.61 -14.60 5.96
C HIS A 195 -12.09 -14.27 5.83
N ALA A 196 -12.51 -13.79 4.67
CA ALA A 196 -13.91 -13.65 4.32
C ALA A 196 -14.32 -14.74 3.34
N LEU A 197 -15.30 -15.55 3.73
CA LEU A 197 -15.89 -16.60 2.90
C LEU A 197 -16.92 -15.95 1.97
N ASP A 198 -16.54 -15.74 0.72
CA ASP A 198 -17.45 -15.22 -0.31
C ASP A 198 -18.34 -16.34 -0.85
N ILE A 199 -19.55 -16.42 -0.33
CA ILE A 199 -20.55 -17.40 -0.77
C ILE A 199 -21.19 -17.03 -2.11
N SER A 200 -21.12 -15.76 -2.53
CA SER A 200 -21.70 -15.30 -3.80
C SER A 200 -20.87 -15.77 -5.00
N GLY A 201 -19.54 -15.81 -4.84
CA GLY A 201 -18.62 -16.30 -5.88
C GLY A 201 -18.56 -17.83 -6.00
N ILE A 202 -18.95 -18.56 -4.96
CA ILE A 202 -18.89 -20.03 -4.93
C ILE A 202 -20.06 -20.66 -5.72
N ASN A 203 -21.16 -19.94 -5.85
CA ASN A 203 -22.41 -20.50 -6.34
C ASN A 203 -22.80 -19.94 -7.70
N GLN A 204 -22.41 -20.57 -8.75
CA GLN A 204 -22.99 -20.38 -10.11
C GLN A 204 -24.52 -20.65 -10.11
N GLY A 205 -25.28 -19.96 -9.24
CA GLY A 205 -26.74 -20.06 -9.14
C GLY A 205 -27.29 -21.09 -8.14
N LYS A 206 -26.46 -21.78 -7.34
CA LYS A 206 -26.91 -22.72 -6.31
C LYS A 206 -26.91 -22.04 -4.93
N ILE A 207 -28.04 -22.03 -4.25
CA ILE A 207 -28.14 -21.55 -2.85
C ILE A 207 -27.51 -22.60 -1.95
N LEU A 208 -26.49 -22.23 -1.16
CA LEU A 208 -25.91 -23.10 -0.14
C LEU A 208 -26.87 -23.22 1.05
N THR A 209 -26.94 -24.41 1.61
CA THR A 209 -27.63 -24.62 2.89
C THR A 209 -26.77 -24.09 4.05
N GLN A 210 -27.38 -23.84 5.18
CA GLN A 210 -26.68 -23.40 6.40
C GLN A 210 -25.58 -24.40 6.79
N ASP A 211 -25.83 -25.69 6.72
CA ASP A 211 -24.85 -26.74 7.06
C ASP A 211 -23.64 -26.73 6.11
N GLU A 212 -23.87 -26.45 4.81
CA GLU A 212 -22.79 -26.33 3.83
C GLU A 212 -21.92 -25.10 4.11
N ILE A 213 -22.53 -23.95 4.49
CA ILE A 213 -21.80 -22.73 4.88
C ILE A 213 -20.96 -23.01 6.12
N GLU A 214 -21.54 -23.58 7.17
CA GLU A 214 -20.83 -23.91 8.41
C GLU A 214 -19.69 -24.92 8.17
N SER A 215 -19.89 -25.89 7.29
CA SER A 215 -18.83 -26.82 6.90
C SER A 215 -17.65 -26.09 6.23
N LYS A 216 -17.93 -25.18 5.30
CA LYS A 216 -16.90 -24.36 4.65
C LYS A 216 -16.17 -23.45 5.63
N MET A 217 -16.88 -22.84 6.56
CA MET A 217 -16.27 -22.04 7.61
C MET A 217 -15.32 -22.88 8.49
N ARG A 218 -15.74 -24.08 8.90
CA ARG A 218 -14.86 -25.00 9.65
C ARG A 218 -13.59 -25.37 8.86
N ASP A 219 -13.72 -25.54 7.54
CA ASP A 219 -12.55 -25.79 6.68
C ASP A 219 -11.61 -24.57 6.62
N CYS A 220 -12.16 -23.36 6.51
CA CYS A 220 -11.35 -22.12 6.56
C CYS A 220 -10.62 -21.99 7.89
N PHE A 221 -11.27 -22.25 9.03
CA PHE A 221 -10.61 -22.26 10.36
C PHE A 221 -9.47 -23.29 10.43
N ARG A 222 -9.68 -24.48 9.83
CA ARG A 222 -8.65 -25.53 9.75
C ARG A 222 -7.47 -25.08 8.89
N LEU A 223 -7.74 -24.40 7.77
CA LEU A 223 -6.70 -23.85 6.90
C LEU A 223 -5.88 -22.76 7.63
N ILE A 224 -6.52 -21.85 8.35
CA ILE A 224 -5.80 -20.82 9.13
C ILE A 224 -4.86 -21.48 10.13
N ARG A 225 -5.38 -22.45 10.90
CA ARG A 225 -4.56 -23.14 11.90
C ARG A 225 -3.37 -23.88 11.27
N GLY A 226 -3.59 -24.64 10.21
CA GLY A 226 -2.54 -25.43 9.57
C GLY A 226 -1.52 -24.59 8.78
N ARG A 227 -1.98 -23.53 8.08
CA ARG A 227 -1.10 -22.75 7.20
C ARG A 227 -0.38 -21.61 7.90
N TYR A 228 -1.04 -20.97 8.90
CA TYR A 228 -0.56 -19.73 9.50
C TYR A 228 -0.18 -19.90 10.97
N ILE A 229 -1.09 -20.38 11.81
CA ILE A 229 -0.83 -20.48 13.24
C ILE A 229 0.36 -21.42 13.52
N ALA A 230 0.46 -22.54 12.81
CA ALA A 230 1.58 -23.47 12.93
C ALA A 230 2.96 -22.82 12.65
N LYS A 231 3.00 -21.67 11.93
CA LYS A 231 4.24 -20.93 11.61
C LYS A 231 4.54 -19.79 12.60
N LEU A 232 3.64 -19.50 13.54
CA LEU A 232 3.81 -18.44 14.54
C LEU A 232 4.59 -18.89 15.78
N GLU A 233 5.45 -19.88 15.66
CA GLU A 233 6.25 -20.46 16.75
C GLU A 233 6.74 -19.41 17.75
N GLY A 234 6.32 -19.55 19.02
CA GLY A 234 6.69 -18.66 20.13
C GLY A 234 6.00 -17.29 20.13
N PHE A 235 5.20 -16.93 19.11
CA PHE A 235 4.40 -15.72 19.10
C PHE A 235 2.98 -16.03 19.58
N LYS A 236 2.50 -15.31 20.63
CA LYS A 236 1.23 -15.59 21.32
C LYS A 236 0.16 -14.52 21.12
N ASP A 237 0.57 -13.33 20.68
CA ASP A 237 -0.32 -12.17 20.58
C ASP A 237 -1.03 -12.16 19.22
N TYR A 238 -1.88 -13.17 19.01
CA TYR A 238 -2.66 -13.30 17.78
C TYR A 238 -4.10 -13.73 18.04
N SER A 239 -4.97 -13.33 17.12
CA SER A 239 -6.32 -13.85 16.99
C SER A 239 -6.61 -14.19 15.51
N PHE A 240 -7.67 -14.93 15.24
CA PHE A 240 -8.09 -15.24 13.88
C PHE A 240 -9.60 -15.46 13.81
N ASP A 241 -10.17 -14.99 12.69
CA ASP A 241 -11.60 -15.09 12.43
C ASP A 241 -11.89 -15.41 10.97
N VAL A 242 -13.07 -15.98 10.76
CA VAL A 242 -13.66 -16.23 9.43
C VAL A 242 -15.07 -15.69 9.44
N TRP A 243 -15.36 -14.74 8.57
CA TRP A 243 -16.72 -14.21 8.41
C TRP A 243 -17.27 -14.54 7.03
N GLU A 244 -18.57 -14.69 6.94
CA GLU A 244 -19.29 -14.80 5.68
C GLU A 244 -19.53 -13.41 5.12
N GLY A 245 -19.27 -13.22 3.81
CA GLY A 245 -19.59 -11.97 3.10
C GLY A 245 -18.61 -11.60 2.01
N ILE A 246 -18.80 -10.40 1.48
CA ILE A 246 -17.97 -9.87 0.39
C ILE A 246 -16.60 -9.48 0.97
N PRO A 247 -15.48 -10.06 0.48
CA PRO A 247 -14.18 -9.98 1.14
C PRO A 247 -13.72 -8.56 1.47
N TYR A 248 -13.77 -7.61 0.53
CA TYR A 248 -13.31 -6.25 0.80
C TYR A 248 -14.19 -5.51 1.84
N ILE A 249 -15.48 -5.85 1.94
CA ILE A 249 -16.38 -5.25 2.93
C ILE A 249 -16.03 -5.80 4.32
N GLU A 250 -15.94 -7.12 4.43
CA GLU A 250 -15.74 -7.76 5.72
C GLU A 250 -14.33 -7.51 6.28
N ILE A 251 -13.28 -7.45 5.43
CA ILE A 251 -11.93 -7.06 5.85
C ILE A 251 -11.93 -5.65 6.47
N VAL A 252 -12.60 -4.68 5.82
CA VAL A 252 -12.67 -3.30 6.33
C VAL A 252 -13.46 -3.21 7.63
N LYS A 253 -14.57 -3.96 7.76
CA LYS A 253 -15.34 -4.03 9.02
C LYS A 253 -14.51 -4.65 10.13
N TYR A 254 -13.87 -5.77 9.87
CA TYR A 254 -13.02 -6.46 10.83
C TYR A 254 -11.85 -5.59 11.29
N ALA A 255 -11.18 -4.91 10.37
CA ALA A 255 -10.11 -3.98 10.71
C ALA A 255 -10.59 -2.84 11.63
N ARG A 256 -11.82 -2.34 11.43
CA ARG A 256 -12.42 -1.35 12.34
C ARG A 256 -12.72 -1.93 13.72
N GLU A 257 -13.28 -3.14 13.78
CA GLU A 257 -13.57 -3.83 15.04
C GLU A 257 -12.31 -4.07 15.87
N LYS A 258 -11.22 -4.48 15.20
CA LYS A 258 -9.93 -4.70 15.86
C LYS A 258 -9.11 -3.41 16.04
N GLN A 259 -9.66 -2.25 15.68
CA GLN A 259 -8.94 -0.97 15.72
C GLN A 259 -7.56 -1.06 15.04
N ALA A 260 -7.53 -1.70 13.87
CA ALA A 260 -6.29 -2.00 13.17
C ALA A 260 -5.55 -0.72 12.74
N ASP A 261 -4.26 -0.70 12.99
CA ASP A 261 -3.33 0.34 12.57
C ASP A 261 -2.84 0.11 11.12
N LEU A 262 -2.85 -1.15 10.70
CA LEU A 262 -2.39 -1.58 9.40
C LEU A 262 -3.16 -2.80 8.90
N ILE A 263 -3.58 -2.77 7.64
CA ILE A 263 -4.06 -3.96 6.93
C ILE A 263 -2.96 -4.44 6.00
N ILE A 264 -2.65 -5.74 6.02
CA ILE A 264 -1.69 -6.36 5.10
C ILE A 264 -2.42 -7.37 4.22
N MET A 265 -2.24 -7.27 2.92
CA MET A 265 -2.80 -8.20 1.94
C MET A 265 -1.79 -8.56 0.86
N ALA A 266 -1.94 -9.75 0.30
CA ALA A 266 -1.16 -10.16 -0.85
C ALA A 266 -1.62 -9.43 -2.13
N GLY A 267 -0.68 -8.90 -2.88
CA GLY A 267 -0.91 -8.42 -4.23
C GLY A 267 -0.96 -9.61 -5.20
N HIS A 268 -2.00 -9.71 -6.02
CA HIS A 268 -2.11 -10.76 -7.03
C HIS A 268 -1.69 -10.24 -8.41
N ARG A 269 -0.76 -10.96 -9.04
CA ARG A 269 -0.39 -10.76 -10.44
C ARG A 269 -0.95 -11.92 -11.26
N LYS A 270 -2.03 -11.70 -12.03
CA LYS A 270 -2.49 -12.71 -13.00
C LYS A 270 -1.51 -12.79 -14.17
N LYS A 271 -1.09 -13.99 -14.55
CA LYS A 271 -0.12 -14.24 -15.65
C LYS A 271 -0.61 -13.83 -17.05
N SER A 272 -1.90 -13.54 -17.22
CA SER A 272 -2.54 -13.22 -18.51
C SER A 272 -2.77 -11.74 -18.75
N ASP A 273 -2.18 -10.88 -17.94
CA ASP A 273 -2.58 -9.50 -17.92
C ASP A 273 -1.81 -8.65 -18.93
N SER A 274 -2.51 -8.26 -20.00
CA SER A 274 -2.26 -7.01 -20.73
C SER A 274 -2.16 -5.85 -19.72
N ASP A 275 -1.45 -4.79 -20.10
CA ASP A 275 -1.11 -3.62 -19.27
C ASP A 275 -2.31 -2.95 -18.55
N ASP A 276 -3.54 -3.38 -18.86
CA ASP A 276 -4.82 -2.80 -18.43
C ASP A 276 -5.57 -3.66 -17.39
N SER A 277 -4.99 -4.78 -16.91
CA SER A 277 -5.66 -5.64 -15.94
C SER A 277 -5.56 -5.09 -14.52
N ARG A 278 -6.71 -5.08 -13.82
CA ARG A 278 -6.89 -4.50 -12.49
C ARG A 278 -6.07 -5.25 -11.44
N LEU A 279 -5.48 -4.52 -10.47
CA LEU A 279 -5.02 -5.06 -9.20
C LEU A 279 -6.18 -5.87 -8.61
N GLY A 280 -5.96 -7.04 -8.03
CA GLY A 280 -7.06 -7.88 -7.55
C GLY A 280 -8.15 -7.06 -6.89
N SER A 281 -9.39 -7.20 -7.34
CA SER A 281 -10.51 -6.30 -7.03
C SER A 281 -10.70 -6.03 -5.52
N ASN A 282 -10.36 -6.99 -4.66
CA ASN A 282 -10.51 -6.86 -3.22
C ASN A 282 -9.48 -5.90 -2.60
N ILE A 283 -8.20 -5.97 -2.97
CA ILE A 283 -7.18 -5.09 -2.37
C ILE A 283 -7.40 -3.63 -2.77
N GLU A 284 -7.83 -3.37 -4.02
CA GLU A 284 -8.19 -2.02 -4.45
C GLU A 284 -9.36 -1.45 -3.64
N GLN A 285 -10.39 -2.25 -3.45
CA GLN A 285 -11.56 -1.85 -2.68
C GLN A 285 -11.21 -1.63 -1.20
N VAL A 286 -10.31 -2.44 -0.64
CA VAL A 286 -9.82 -2.25 0.73
C VAL A 286 -9.02 -0.96 0.83
N ILE A 287 -8.05 -0.71 -0.06
CA ILE A 287 -7.26 0.53 -0.09
C ILE A 287 -8.19 1.75 -0.14
N ALA A 288 -9.22 1.73 -0.99
CA ALA A 288 -10.14 2.85 -1.13
C ALA A 288 -11.02 3.12 0.11
N ARG A 289 -11.28 2.11 0.95
CA ARG A 289 -12.28 2.18 2.04
C ARG A 289 -11.71 2.04 3.44
N ALA A 290 -10.50 1.53 3.58
CA ALA A 290 -9.86 1.33 4.88
C ALA A 290 -9.68 2.65 5.63
N ASN A 291 -9.81 2.60 6.96
CA ASN A 291 -9.55 3.74 7.83
C ASN A 291 -8.08 3.85 8.26
N CYS A 292 -7.29 2.82 7.98
CA CYS A 292 -5.86 2.75 8.25
C CYS A 292 -5.09 2.47 6.95
N PRO A 293 -3.77 2.66 6.93
CA PRO A 293 -2.93 2.29 5.81
C PRO A 293 -3.06 0.83 5.40
N VAL A 294 -2.86 0.56 4.13
CA VAL A 294 -2.93 -0.78 3.55
C VAL A 294 -1.60 -1.12 2.89
N LEU A 295 -0.98 -2.20 3.33
CA LEU A 295 0.27 -2.72 2.77
C LEU A 295 -0.03 -3.84 1.77
N SER A 296 0.28 -3.60 0.50
CA SER A 296 0.24 -4.59 -0.56
C SER A 296 1.61 -5.26 -0.68
N VAL A 297 1.66 -6.59 -0.53
CA VAL A 297 2.90 -7.36 -0.65
C VAL A 297 2.82 -8.28 -1.86
N ASN A 298 3.72 -8.10 -2.82
CA ASN A 298 3.80 -8.93 -4.03
C ASN A 298 4.70 -10.17 -3.82
N GLN A 299 4.43 -11.25 -4.54
CA GLN A 299 5.18 -12.52 -4.45
C GLN A 299 6.69 -12.43 -4.75
N GLN A 300 7.16 -11.34 -5.36
CA GLN A 300 8.56 -11.14 -5.70
C GLN A 300 9.38 -10.51 -4.58
N HIS A 301 8.79 -10.31 -3.39
CA HIS A 301 9.57 -9.88 -2.25
C HIS A 301 10.61 -10.97 -1.95
N ARG A 302 11.87 -10.58 -1.98
CA ARG A 302 13.03 -11.43 -1.76
C ARG A 302 12.85 -12.33 -0.54
N SER A 303 12.62 -13.61 -0.77
CA SER A 303 12.76 -14.65 0.26
C SER A 303 14.23 -14.94 0.59
N ASP A 304 15.19 -14.29 -0.09
CA ASP A 304 16.62 -14.59 0.00
C ASP A 304 17.46 -13.30 0.16
N LYS A 305 17.56 -12.85 1.39
CA LYS A 305 18.79 -12.22 1.93
C LYS A 305 18.80 -12.29 3.46
#